data_05150a222eb194a3243c979caaf5c8d0
#
_entry.id   05150a222eb194a3243c979caaf5c8d0
#
_cell.length_a   1.000
_cell.length_b   1.000
_cell.length_c   1.000
_cell.angle_alpha   90.00
_cell.angle_beta   90.00
_cell.angle_gamma   90.00
#
_symmetry.space_group_name_H-M   'P 1'
#
loop_
_entity.id
_entity.type
_entity.pdbx_description
1 polymer ?
#
loop_
_entity_poly.entity_id
_entity_poly.type
_entity_poly.pdbx_seq_one_letter_code
_entity_poly.pdbx_strand_id
1 'polypeptide(L)'
;MSTVFFIGRIVFAIMFVMSGINHITKADHMVGYAQFKGVPSPKLAVIGSGVVMGLGGLSVILGVYADLGAIVLAAILLLMAVKMHNFWTLEDAQAKQADMIGFLKNVSMAGGALFMFALMATEGAKYGPAITESLFNIKY
;
A
#
# COMPACT_ATOMS: atom_id res chain seq x y z
N MET A 1 14.66 -19.31 -6.68
CA MET A 1 14.39 -17.85 -6.58
C MET A 1 12.89 -17.53 -6.62
N SER A 2 12.09 -18.19 -7.48
CA SER A 2 10.62 -17.97 -7.53
C SER A 2 9.89 -18.20 -6.22
N THR A 3 10.30 -19.18 -5.42
CA THR A 3 9.73 -19.46 -4.10
C THR A 3 9.99 -18.33 -3.10
N VAL A 4 11.21 -17.79 -3.08
CA VAL A 4 11.57 -16.64 -2.22
C VAL A 4 10.75 -15.42 -2.60
N PHE A 5 10.60 -15.19 -3.91
CA PHE A 5 9.78 -14.09 -4.41
C PHE A 5 8.31 -14.24 -3.99
N PHE A 6 7.77 -15.44 -4.11
CA PHE A 6 6.39 -15.73 -3.70
C PHE A 6 6.17 -15.49 -2.20
N ILE A 7 7.10 -15.97 -1.34
CA ILE A 7 7.05 -15.70 0.10
C ILE A 7 7.11 -14.18 0.37
N GLY A 8 8.01 -13.48 -0.31
CA GLY A 8 8.13 -12.02 -0.19
C GLY A 8 6.84 -11.28 -0.54
N ARG A 9 6.14 -11.71 -1.61
CA ARG A 9 4.83 -11.18 -2.00
C ARG A 9 3.80 -11.34 -0.88
N ILE A 10 3.71 -12.53 -0.29
CA ILE A 10 2.76 -12.82 0.81
C ILE A 10 3.10 -11.95 2.02
N VAL A 11 4.35 -11.98 2.48
CA VAL A 11 4.79 -11.21 3.67
C VAL A 11 4.55 -9.72 3.49
N PHE A 12 4.85 -9.18 2.31
CA PHE A 12 4.60 -7.78 2.02
C PHE A 12 3.11 -7.45 1.99
N ALA A 13 2.32 -8.24 1.27
CA ALA A 13 0.96 -7.85 0.91
C ALA A 13 -0.09 -8.21 1.95
N ILE A 14 0.16 -9.18 2.85
CA ILE A 14 -0.80 -9.59 3.89
C ILE A 14 -1.17 -8.42 4.81
N MET A 15 -0.24 -7.54 5.10
CA MET A 15 -0.49 -6.35 5.91
C MET A 15 -1.54 -5.43 5.25
N PHE A 16 -1.51 -5.30 3.93
CA PHE A 16 -2.48 -4.45 3.20
C PHE A 16 -3.87 -5.05 3.19
N VAL A 17 -3.98 -6.37 3.08
CA VAL A 17 -5.27 -7.06 3.21
C VAL A 17 -5.85 -6.84 4.62
N MET A 18 -5.05 -7.02 5.66
CA MET A 18 -5.48 -6.78 7.05
C MET A 18 -5.83 -5.31 7.29
N SER A 19 -5.02 -4.38 6.77
CA SER A 19 -5.31 -2.94 6.84
C SER A 19 -6.61 -2.60 6.12
N GLY A 20 -6.84 -3.16 4.94
CA GLY A 20 -8.08 -2.98 4.20
C GLY A 20 -9.31 -3.43 4.99
N ILE A 21 -9.24 -4.61 5.61
CA ILE A 21 -10.30 -5.12 6.49
C ILE A 21 -10.53 -4.17 7.67
N ASN A 22 -9.47 -3.71 8.34
CA ASN A 22 -9.57 -2.79 9.46
C ASN A 22 -10.17 -1.43 9.07
N HIS A 23 -9.80 -0.89 7.92
CA HIS A 23 -10.37 0.37 7.40
C HIS A 23 -11.88 0.27 7.15
N ILE A 24 -12.38 -0.92 6.79
CA ILE A 24 -13.81 -1.15 6.55
C ILE A 24 -14.54 -1.45 7.87
N THR A 25 -13.98 -2.33 8.71
CA THR A 25 -14.66 -2.83 9.92
C THR A 25 -14.54 -1.89 11.11
N LYS A 26 -13.47 -1.08 11.16
CA LYS A 26 -13.17 -0.13 12.25
C LYS A 26 -13.08 1.31 11.73
N ALA A 27 -13.86 1.64 10.70
CA ALA A 27 -13.83 2.94 10.04
C ALA A 27 -13.98 4.12 10.99
N ASP A 28 -14.87 4.03 11.96
CA ASP A 28 -15.20 5.14 12.88
C ASP A 28 -13.97 5.62 13.67
N HIS A 29 -13.09 4.71 14.08
CA HIS A 29 -11.84 5.08 14.75
C HIS A 29 -10.89 5.89 13.84
N MET A 30 -10.88 5.59 12.56
CA MET A 30 -9.97 6.23 11.59
C MET A 30 -10.54 7.53 11.02
N VAL A 31 -11.88 7.62 10.95
CA VAL A 31 -12.58 8.81 10.43
C VAL A 31 -12.23 10.05 11.27
N GLY A 32 -12.24 9.95 12.60
CA GLY A 32 -11.87 11.06 13.47
C GLY A 32 -10.45 11.58 13.21
N TYR A 33 -9.49 10.68 13.02
CA TYR A 33 -8.12 11.06 12.69
C TYR A 33 -8.00 11.67 11.28
N ALA A 34 -8.71 11.12 10.31
CA ALA A 34 -8.75 11.69 8.96
C ALA A 34 -9.36 13.09 8.93
N GLN A 35 -10.40 13.34 9.74
CA GLN A 35 -10.98 14.68 9.94
C GLN A 35 -9.96 15.65 10.55
N PHE A 36 -9.26 15.23 11.60
CA PHE A 36 -8.21 16.03 12.23
C PHE A 36 -7.09 16.41 11.23
N LYS A 37 -6.77 15.50 10.30
CA LYS A 37 -5.80 15.72 9.22
C LYS A 37 -6.35 16.52 8.04
N GLY A 38 -7.58 17.00 8.10
CA GLY A 38 -8.21 17.80 7.05
C GLY A 38 -8.48 17.03 5.75
N VAL A 39 -8.68 15.72 5.84
CA VAL A 39 -9.01 14.88 4.68
C VAL A 39 -10.46 15.17 4.26
N PRO A 40 -10.71 15.55 2.98
CA PRO A 40 -12.07 15.75 2.50
C PRO A 40 -12.84 14.43 2.48
N SER A 41 -14.13 14.47 2.85
CA SER A 41 -15.00 13.28 2.93
C SER A 41 -14.34 12.11 3.68
N PRO A 42 -13.96 12.28 4.95
CA PRO A 42 -13.07 11.38 5.68
C PRO A 42 -13.58 9.94 5.74
N LYS A 43 -14.89 9.73 5.86
CA LYS A 43 -15.48 8.37 5.87
C LYS A 43 -15.29 7.67 4.52
N LEU A 44 -15.52 8.37 3.42
CA LEU A 44 -15.31 7.85 2.08
C LEU A 44 -13.83 7.57 1.83
N ALA A 45 -12.96 8.48 2.26
CA ALA A 45 -11.51 8.32 2.12
C ALA A 45 -10.99 7.10 2.91
N VAL A 46 -11.46 6.89 4.15
CA VAL A 46 -11.07 5.75 4.97
C VAL A 46 -11.54 4.42 4.36
N ILE A 47 -12.82 4.32 4.00
CA ILE A 47 -13.37 3.09 3.41
C ILE A 47 -12.75 2.85 2.03
N GLY A 48 -12.66 3.88 1.20
CA GLY A 48 -12.09 3.79 -0.14
C GLY A 48 -10.62 3.35 -0.13
N SER A 49 -9.80 3.93 0.75
CA SER A 49 -8.41 3.48 0.92
C SER A 49 -8.32 2.03 1.42
N GLY A 50 -9.23 1.62 2.30
CA GLY A 50 -9.34 0.24 2.76
C GLY A 50 -9.62 -0.74 1.62
N VAL A 51 -10.57 -0.41 0.74
CA VAL A 51 -10.89 -1.22 -0.45
C VAL A 51 -9.67 -1.30 -1.38
N VAL A 52 -9.04 -0.17 -1.67
CA VAL A 52 -7.84 -0.13 -2.55
C VAL A 52 -6.70 -0.96 -1.98
N MET A 53 -6.40 -0.82 -0.67
CA MET A 53 -5.35 -1.61 -0.02
C MET A 53 -5.69 -3.10 0.01
N GLY A 54 -6.92 -3.47 0.35
CA GLY A 54 -7.36 -4.86 0.40
C GLY A 54 -7.28 -5.54 -0.97
N LEU A 55 -7.82 -4.90 -2.01
CA LEU A 55 -7.77 -5.43 -3.38
C LEU A 55 -6.34 -5.45 -3.94
N GLY A 56 -5.56 -4.40 -3.71
CA GLY A 56 -4.16 -4.34 -4.12
C GLY A 56 -3.31 -5.43 -3.44
N GLY A 57 -3.52 -5.65 -2.15
CA GLY A 57 -2.87 -6.73 -1.40
C GLY A 57 -3.24 -8.12 -1.91
N LEU A 58 -4.52 -8.37 -2.15
CA LEU A 58 -5.01 -9.63 -2.73
C LEU A 58 -4.46 -9.86 -4.14
N SER A 59 -4.44 -8.81 -4.97
CA SER A 59 -3.85 -8.84 -6.31
C SER A 59 -2.40 -9.32 -6.25
N VAL A 60 -1.59 -8.74 -5.36
CA VAL A 60 -0.17 -9.11 -5.19
C VAL A 60 -0.03 -10.56 -4.65
N ILE A 61 -0.83 -10.97 -3.66
CA ILE A 61 -0.75 -12.33 -3.08
C ILE A 61 -1.12 -13.38 -4.12
N LEU A 62 -2.27 -13.23 -4.77
CA LEU A 62 -2.82 -14.21 -5.70
C LEU A 62 -2.12 -14.20 -7.06
N GLY A 63 -1.40 -13.12 -7.38
CA GLY A 63 -0.83 -12.95 -8.70
C GLY A 63 -1.91 -12.67 -9.77
N VAL A 64 -2.93 -11.89 -9.41
CA VAL A 64 -3.95 -11.41 -10.35
C VAL A 64 -3.58 -9.98 -10.72
N TYR A 65 -2.99 -9.79 -11.89
CA TYR A 65 -2.41 -8.49 -12.30
C TYR A 65 -1.56 -7.89 -11.19
N ALA A 66 -0.62 -8.69 -10.65
CA ALA A 66 0.12 -8.37 -9.43
C ALA A 66 0.98 -7.10 -9.57
N ASP A 67 1.43 -6.79 -10.77
CA ASP A 67 2.13 -5.57 -11.15
C ASP A 67 1.22 -4.34 -10.99
N LEU A 68 -0.05 -4.41 -11.46
CA LEU A 68 -1.03 -3.36 -11.22
C LEU A 68 -1.31 -3.18 -9.73
N GLY A 69 -1.49 -4.28 -8.98
CA GLY A 69 -1.67 -4.24 -7.53
C GLY A 69 -0.51 -3.54 -6.83
N ALA A 70 0.72 -3.86 -7.21
CA ALA A 70 1.91 -3.26 -6.61
C ALA A 70 2.02 -1.76 -6.87
N ILE A 71 1.80 -1.28 -8.11
CA ILE A 71 1.87 0.16 -8.41
C ILE A 71 0.73 0.94 -7.73
N VAL A 72 -0.46 0.38 -7.63
CA VAL A 72 -1.59 0.98 -6.91
C VAL A 72 -1.28 1.09 -5.41
N LEU A 73 -0.69 0.04 -4.80
CA LEU A 73 -0.24 0.10 -3.40
C LEU A 73 0.84 1.17 -3.20
N ALA A 74 1.79 1.30 -4.11
CA ALA A 74 2.79 2.35 -4.03
C ALA A 74 2.16 3.75 -4.05
N ALA A 75 1.23 3.99 -4.96
CA ALA A 75 0.54 5.27 -5.09
C ALA A 75 -0.27 5.64 -3.83
N ILE A 76 -1.07 4.70 -3.30
CA ILE A 76 -1.86 4.95 -2.10
C ILE A 76 -0.97 5.20 -0.86
N LEU A 77 0.15 4.48 -0.72
CA LEU A 77 1.10 4.66 0.37
C LEU A 77 1.75 6.05 0.35
N LEU A 78 2.16 6.53 -0.82
CA LEU A 78 2.72 7.88 -0.96
C LEU A 78 1.67 8.95 -0.66
N LEU A 79 0.44 8.77 -1.14
CA LEU A 79 -0.66 9.66 -0.82
C LEU A 79 -0.94 9.71 0.69
N MET A 80 -0.98 8.55 1.35
CA MET A 80 -1.18 8.46 2.79
C MET A 80 0.00 9.04 3.57
N ALA A 81 1.24 8.86 3.13
CA ALA A 81 2.41 9.47 3.75
C ALA A 81 2.25 10.98 3.84
N VAL A 82 1.91 11.62 2.72
CA VAL A 82 1.79 13.08 2.65
C VAL A 82 0.54 13.61 3.39
N LYS A 83 -0.59 12.91 3.30
CA LYS A 83 -1.86 13.40 3.86
C LYS A 83 -2.05 13.06 5.32
N MET A 84 -1.70 11.82 5.72
CA MET A 84 -1.96 11.33 7.08
C MET A 84 -0.78 11.52 8.03
N HIS A 85 0.44 11.59 7.49
CA HIS A 85 1.67 11.69 8.27
C HIS A 85 2.46 12.96 7.93
N ASN A 86 1.77 14.09 7.88
CA ASN A 86 2.33 15.41 7.60
C ASN A 86 3.01 16.01 8.85
N PHE A 87 4.02 15.33 9.37
CA PHE A 87 4.72 15.65 10.62
C PHE A 87 5.28 17.07 10.69
N TRP A 88 5.53 17.68 9.53
CA TRP A 88 6.03 19.08 9.44
C TRP A 88 5.01 20.12 9.90
N THR A 89 3.75 19.78 10.03
CA THR A 89 2.68 20.66 10.51
C THR A 89 2.44 20.57 12.01
N LEU A 90 3.09 19.64 12.71
CA LEU A 90 2.88 19.37 14.12
C LEU A 90 3.90 20.11 14.99
N GLU A 91 3.42 20.72 16.07
CA GLU A 91 4.26 21.45 17.04
C GLU A 91 4.71 20.52 18.20
N ASP A 92 3.81 19.63 18.67
CA ASP A 92 4.14 18.68 19.72
C ASP A 92 5.23 17.71 19.27
N ALA A 93 6.33 17.65 20.01
CA ALA A 93 7.51 16.86 19.65
C ALA A 93 7.22 15.35 19.55
N GLN A 94 6.38 14.82 20.44
CA GLN A 94 6.04 13.39 20.46
C GLN A 94 5.13 13.01 19.30
N ALA A 95 4.11 13.81 19.02
CA ALA A 95 3.22 13.61 17.89
C ALA A 95 3.97 13.76 16.57
N LYS A 96 4.85 14.75 16.45
CA LYS A 96 5.71 14.96 15.28
C LYS A 96 6.62 13.78 15.01
N GLN A 97 7.23 13.22 16.05
CA GLN A 97 8.10 12.04 15.91
C GLN A 97 7.30 10.81 15.47
N ALA A 98 6.11 10.58 16.05
CA ALA A 98 5.24 9.48 15.68
C ALA A 98 4.81 9.56 14.21
N ASP A 99 4.38 10.73 13.75
CA ASP A 99 4.01 10.96 12.36
C ASP A 99 5.20 10.86 11.39
N MET A 100 6.38 11.34 11.80
CA MET A 100 7.60 11.17 10.99
C MET A 100 7.92 9.68 10.77
N ILE A 101 7.80 8.86 11.81
CA ILE A 101 7.97 7.41 11.68
C ILE A 101 6.92 6.82 10.74
N GLY A 102 5.66 7.23 10.86
CA GLY A 102 4.58 6.82 9.95
C GLY A 102 4.86 7.19 8.49
N PHE A 103 5.32 8.42 8.25
CA PHE A 103 5.73 8.90 6.94
C PHE A 103 6.84 8.03 6.33
N LEU A 104 7.92 7.84 7.07
CA LEU A 104 9.07 7.05 6.62
C LEU A 104 8.69 5.59 6.34
N LYS A 105 7.83 4.99 7.17
CA LYS A 105 7.30 3.63 6.94
C LYS A 105 6.52 3.55 5.62
N ASN A 106 5.60 4.49 5.38
CA ASN A 106 4.81 4.50 4.15
C ASN A 106 5.69 4.70 2.91
N VAL A 107 6.67 5.62 2.97
CA VAL A 107 7.62 5.82 1.87
C VAL A 107 8.48 4.58 1.63
N SER A 108 8.96 3.94 2.68
CA SER A 108 9.75 2.71 2.57
C SER A 108 8.95 1.56 1.96
N MET A 109 7.70 1.38 2.40
CA MET A 109 6.79 0.37 1.83
C MET A 109 6.43 0.67 0.38
N ALA A 110 6.25 1.96 0.03
CA ALA A 110 6.04 2.37 -1.36
C ALA A 110 7.25 2.03 -2.24
N GLY A 111 8.47 2.24 -1.74
CA GLY A 111 9.69 1.79 -2.40
C GLY A 111 9.72 0.28 -2.65
N GLY A 112 9.34 -0.52 -1.65
CA GLY A 112 9.19 -1.98 -1.81
C GLY A 112 8.14 -2.37 -2.85
N ALA A 113 6.99 -1.67 -2.87
CA ALA A 113 5.94 -1.88 -3.86
C ALA A 113 6.39 -1.52 -5.28
N LEU A 114 7.13 -0.41 -5.44
CA LEU A 114 7.72 -0.01 -6.74
C LEU A 114 8.75 -1.03 -7.23
N PHE A 115 9.57 -1.55 -6.32
CA PHE A 115 10.53 -2.60 -6.65
C PHE A 115 9.83 -3.88 -7.14
N MET A 116 8.76 -4.30 -6.45
CA MET A 116 7.95 -5.44 -6.90
C MET A 116 7.26 -5.16 -8.23
N PHE A 117 6.71 -3.95 -8.43
CA PHE A 117 6.14 -3.55 -9.72
C PHE A 117 7.17 -3.70 -10.84
N ALA A 118 8.35 -3.12 -10.68
CA ALA A 118 9.40 -3.16 -11.70
C ALA A 118 9.79 -4.60 -12.07
N LEU A 119 9.93 -5.47 -11.06
CA LEU A 119 10.24 -6.88 -11.30
C LEU A 119 9.12 -7.63 -12.02
N MET A 120 7.86 -7.45 -11.58
CA MET A 120 6.71 -8.16 -12.14
C MET A 120 6.30 -7.65 -13.52
N ALA A 121 6.49 -6.35 -13.79
CA ALA A 121 6.17 -5.72 -15.05
C ALA A 121 7.23 -5.97 -16.15
N THR A 122 8.38 -6.55 -15.82
CA THR A 122 9.43 -6.86 -16.80
C THR A 122 9.02 -8.02 -17.69
N GLU A 123 9.25 -7.92 -19.00
CA GLU A 123 8.96 -8.98 -19.97
C GLU A 123 9.64 -10.29 -19.57
N GLY A 124 8.87 -11.37 -19.56
CA GLY A 124 9.35 -12.72 -19.22
C GLY A 124 9.67 -12.93 -17.73
N ALA A 125 9.27 -12.00 -16.86
CA ALA A 125 9.51 -12.10 -15.40
C ALA A 125 8.87 -13.36 -14.81
N LYS A 126 9.66 -14.09 -14.00
CA LYS A 126 9.22 -15.28 -13.26
C LYS A 126 9.20 -14.95 -11.77
N TYR A 127 8.04 -14.55 -11.26
CA TYR A 127 7.85 -14.11 -9.88
C TYR A 127 7.05 -15.10 -9.00
N GLY A 128 7.02 -16.37 -9.41
CA GLY A 128 6.35 -17.46 -8.69
C GLY A 128 4.91 -17.70 -9.16
N PRO A 129 4.12 -18.48 -8.41
CA PRO A 129 2.75 -18.77 -8.77
C PRO A 129 1.92 -17.51 -8.97
N ALA A 130 1.20 -17.43 -10.07
CA ALA A 130 0.33 -16.31 -10.41
C ALA A 130 -0.89 -16.85 -11.19
N ILE A 131 -2.06 -16.24 -10.95
CA ILE A 131 -3.31 -16.63 -11.62
C ILE A 131 -3.37 -16.01 -13.01
N THR A 132 -2.85 -14.79 -13.17
CA THR A 132 -2.78 -14.11 -14.48
C THR A 132 -1.35 -13.72 -14.80
N GLU A 133 -1.11 -13.40 -16.05
CA GLU A 133 0.11 -12.69 -16.46
C GLU A 133 0.10 -11.24 -15.97
N SER A 134 1.26 -10.60 -16.01
CA SER A 134 1.40 -9.16 -15.72
C SER A 134 0.63 -8.34 -16.76
N LEU A 135 0.06 -7.24 -16.30
CA LEU A 135 -0.65 -6.30 -17.19
C LEU A 135 0.35 -5.48 -18.01
N PHE A 136 1.46 -5.09 -17.39
CA PHE A 136 2.55 -4.38 -18.05
C PHE A 136 3.59 -5.39 -18.55
N ASN A 137 4.19 -5.08 -19.69
CA ASN A 137 5.20 -5.93 -20.32
C ASN A 137 6.34 -5.03 -20.82
N ILE A 138 7.17 -4.59 -19.87
CA ILE A 138 8.20 -3.57 -20.10
C ILE A 138 9.48 -4.25 -20.55
N LYS A 139 10.00 -3.81 -21.72
CA LYS A 139 11.33 -4.20 -22.23
C LYS A 139 12.36 -3.18 -21.78
N TYR A 140 13.53 -3.65 -21.37
CA TYR A 140 14.69 -2.83 -21.07
C TYR A 140 15.68 -2.88 -22.24
#